data_4cb3c9e58aa34cd6abaf49d12ee85148
#
_entry.id   4cb3c9e58aa34cd6abaf49d12ee85148
#
_cell.length_a   1.000
_cell.length_b   1.000
_cell.length_c   1.000
_cell.angle_alpha   90.00
_cell.angle_beta   90.00
_cell.angle_gamma   90.00
#
_symmetry.space_group_name_H-M   'P 1'
#
loop_
_entity.id
_entity.type
_entity.pdbx_description
1 polymer ?
#
loop_
_entity_poly.entity_id
_entity_poly.type
_entity_poly.pdbx_seq_one_letter_code
_entity_poly.pdbx_strand_id
1 'polypeptide(L)'
;MAIVTFYNGDPKDAPKTTMPAHLGANAILTWQGKLLLEKRRDSDIWGLAGGGCKKTETGRQAIARESYEELGVRIPEASFQKLAVYDNPGRIAAFQDGSIWRMVIVVYGYEFPEAPTLRISAESKELGFFSKEEIGNLEIAVTHRDIIQDWFVNR
;
A
#
# COMPACT_ATOMS: atom_id res chain seq x y z
N MET A 1 1.71 9.93 16.31
CA MET A 1 1.26 9.36 15.03
C MET A 1 0.06 10.12 14.53
N ALA A 2 0.09 10.59 13.29
CA ALA A 2 -1.04 11.32 12.73
C ALA A 2 -2.18 10.36 12.43
N ILE A 3 -3.39 10.69 12.89
CA ILE A 3 -4.58 9.94 12.53
C ILE A 3 -5.01 10.42 11.15
N VAL A 4 -5.28 9.49 10.26
CA VAL A 4 -5.69 9.79 8.89
C VAL A 4 -6.95 9.01 8.55
N THR A 5 -7.89 9.68 7.87
CA THR A 5 -9.08 9.04 7.34
C THR A 5 -8.95 8.94 5.82
N PHE A 6 -9.10 7.72 5.30
CA PHE A 6 -8.98 7.48 3.88
C PHE A 6 -10.34 7.33 3.21
N TYR A 7 -10.45 7.86 2.01
CA TYR A 7 -11.62 7.77 1.15
C TYR A 7 -11.19 7.19 -0.20
N ASN A 8 -12.05 6.41 -0.81
CA ASN A 8 -11.81 5.87 -2.15
C ASN A 8 -13.14 5.55 -2.82
N GLY A 9 -13.77 6.56 -3.38
CA GLY A 9 -15.08 6.42 -4.01
C GLY A 9 -15.43 7.65 -4.82
N ASP A 10 -16.71 8.05 -4.78
CA ASP A 10 -17.15 9.27 -5.46
C ASP A 10 -16.50 10.49 -4.78
N PRO A 11 -15.83 11.36 -5.55
CA PRO A 11 -15.23 12.58 -4.98
C PRO A 11 -16.23 13.47 -4.23
N LYS A 12 -17.50 13.40 -4.58
CA LYS A 12 -18.56 14.19 -3.90
C LYS A 12 -18.76 13.77 -2.45
N ASP A 13 -18.42 12.53 -2.12
CA ASP A 13 -18.60 11.97 -0.77
C ASP A 13 -17.36 12.17 0.12
N ALA A 14 -16.31 12.75 -0.43
CA ALA A 14 -15.08 13.04 0.29
C ALA A 14 -14.93 14.53 0.55
N PRO A 15 -14.16 14.90 1.59
CA PRO A 15 -13.87 16.32 1.81
C PRO A 15 -13.06 16.89 0.64
N LYS A 16 -13.21 18.19 0.40
CA LYS A 16 -12.44 18.87 -0.63
C LYS A 16 -10.97 18.93 -0.26
N THR A 17 -10.11 18.65 -1.24
CA THR A 17 -8.66 18.71 -1.02
C THR A 17 -8.21 20.15 -0.75
N THR A 18 -7.31 20.29 0.20
CA THR A 18 -6.68 21.56 0.56
C THR A 18 -5.22 21.61 0.15
N MET A 19 -4.65 20.47 -0.21
CA MET A 19 -3.22 20.31 -0.51
C MET A 19 -3.04 19.71 -1.90
N PRO A 20 -1.83 19.81 -2.47
CA PRO A 20 -1.52 19.15 -3.74
C PRO A 20 -1.62 17.63 -3.66
N ALA A 21 -1.56 16.97 -4.81
CA ALA A 21 -1.54 15.52 -4.85
C ALA A 21 -0.28 14.97 -4.15
N HIS A 22 -0.45 13.90 -3.37
CA HIS A 22 0.63 13.22 -2.69
C HIS A 22 0.92 11.89 -3.39
N LEU A 23 2.18 11.69 -3.77
CA LEU A 23 2.60 10.45 -4.42
C LEU A 23 3.00 9.42 -3.39
N GLY A 24 2.41 8.25 -3.50
CA GLY A 24 2.77 7.08 -2.70
C GLY A 24 3.12 5.91 -3.59
N ALA A 25 3.73 4.90 -3.00
CA ALA A 25 4.07 3.65 -3.67
C ALA A 25 3.63 2.47 -2.80
N ASN A 26 2.98 1.48 -3.42
CA ASN A 26 2.61 0.24 -2.75
C ASN A 26 3.15 -0.95 -3.52
N ALA A 27 3.38 -2.04 -2.83
CA ALA A 27 3.93 -3.25 -3.42
C ALA A 27 2.98 -4.43 -3.34
N ILE A 28 2.81 -5.10 -4.46
CA ILE A 28 2.24 -6.44 -4.55
C ILE A 28 3.41 -7.41 -4.44
N LEU A 29 3.63 -7.91 -3.24
CA LEU A 29 4.70 -8.86 -2.95
C LEU A 29 4.10 -10.24 -2.81
N THR A 30 4.58 -11.19 -3.61
CA THR A 30 3.97 -12.51 -3.69
C THR A 30 4.99 -13.62 -3.46
N TRP A 31 4.49 -14.72 -2.93
CA TRP A 31 5.22 -15.97 -2.80
C TRP A 31 4.23 -17.12 -2.94
N GLN A 32 4.49 -18.00 -3.89
CA GLN A 32 3.63 -19.15 -4.19
C GLN A 32 2.15 -18.76 -4.41
N GLY A 33 1.93 -17.68 -5.16
CA GLY A 33 0.58 -17.21 -5.50
C GLY A 33 -0.16 -16.51 -4.39
N LYS A 34 0.45 -16.34 -3.22
CA LYS A 34 -0.14 -15.64 -2.09
C LYS A 34 0.43 -14.24 -1.96
N LEU A 35 -0.39 -13.33 -1.50
CA LEU A 35 -0.08 -11.90 -1.39
C LEU A 35 0.31 -11.56 0.04
N LEU A 36 1.43 -10.85 0.19
CA LEU A 36 1.89 -10.36 1.48
C LEU A 36 1.08 -9.14 1.92
N LEU A 37 0.49 -9.24 3.09
CA LEU A 37 -0.22 -8.13 3.72
C LEU A 37 0.31 -7.90 5.12
N GLU A 38 0.18 -6.66 5.59
CA GLU A 38 0.49 -6.29 6.96
C GLU A 38 -0.74 -5.76 7.67
N LYS A 39 -0.91 -6.17 8.91
CA LYS A 39 -1.97 -5.69 9.79
C LYS A 39 -1.44 -4.52 10.61
N ARG A 40 -2.10 -3.37 10.51
CA ARG A 40 -1.66 -2.17 11.21
C ARG A 40 -1.88 -2.30 12.71
N ARG A 41 -0.95 -1.73 13.48
CA ARG A 41 -1.04 -1.75 14.95
C ARG A 41 -2.15 -0.84 15.47
N ASP A 42 -2.42 0.28 14.76
CA ASP A 42 -3.41 1.28 15.17
C ASP A 42 -4.85 0.90 14.81
N SER A 43 -5.02 -0.16 14.02
CA SER A 43 -6.33 -0.63 13.60
C SER A 43 -6.20 -2.10 13.24
N ASP A 44 -7.24 -2.86 13.18
CA ASP A 44 -7.14 -4.26 12.77
C ASP A 44 -7.29 -4.43 11.24
N ILE A 45 -6.87 -3.41 10.50
CA ILE A 45 -6.99 -3.36 9.04
C ILE A 45 -5.70 -3.85 8.39
N TRP A 46 -5.86 -4.71 7.39
CA TRP A 46 -4.76 -5.24 6.59
C TRP A 46 -4.53 -4.37 5.36
N GLY A 47 -3.28 -4.23 4.95
CA GLY A 47 -2.93 -3.47 3.77
C GLY A 47 -1.66 -3.95 3.10
N LEU A 48 -1.39 -3.36 1.93
CA LEU A 48 -0.17 -3.58 1.18
C LEU A 48 0.99 -2.84 1.83
N ALA A 49 2.19 -3.38 1.69
CA ALA A 49 3.40 -2.65 2.08
C ALA A 49 3.56 -1.40 1.21
N GLY A 50 4.05 -0.33 1.80
CA GLY A 50 4.30 0.91 1.09
C GLY A 50 4.04 2.13 1.92
N GLY A 51 4.16 3.28 1.28
CA GLY A 51 3.97 4.57 1.94
C GLY A 51 4.27 5.73 1.01
N GLY A 52 4.36 6.91 1.58
CA GLY A 52 4.61 8.13 0.81
C GLY A 52 6.00 8.19 0.23
N CYS A 53 6.11 8.71 -0.99
CA CYS A 53 7.39 9.02 -1.60
C CYS A 53 7.94 10.32 -1.01
N LYS A 54 9.22 10.33 -0.68
CA LYS A 54 9.93 11.56 -0.32
C LYS A 54 10.13 12.41 -1.57
N LYS A 55 10.33 13.72 -1.37
CA LYS A 55 10.45 14.67 -2.49
C LYS A 55 11.47 14.28 -3.55
N THR A 56 12.58 13.68 -3.13
CA THR A 56 13.70 13.34 -4.02
C THR A 56 13.71 11.88 -4.44
N GLU A 57 12.71 11.11 -4.03
CA GLU A 57 12.64 9.69 -4.35
C GLU A 57 11.82 9.43 -5.62
N THR A 58 12.28 8.48 -6.43
CA THR A 58 11.43 7.84 -7.43
C THR A 58 10.49 6.86 -6.73
N GLY A 59 9.44 6.42 -7.41
CA GLY A 59 8.54 5.39 -6.86
C GLY A 59 9.28 4.10 -6.50
N ARG A 60 10.23 3.67 -7.34
CA ARG A 60 11.03 2.45 -7.07
C ARG A 60 11.91 2.62 -5.84
N GLN A 61 12.53 3.78 -5.68
CA GLN A 61 13.32 4.08 -4.49
C GLN A 61 12.45 4.04 -3.24
N ALA A 62 11.28 4.65 -3.30
CA ALA A 62 10.35 4.68 -2.18
C ALA A 62 9.90 3.28 -1.79
N ILE A 63 9.53 2.44 -2.76
CA ILE A 63 9.02 1.09 -2.44
C ILE A 63 10.14 0.17 -1.94
N ALA A 64 11.35 0.34 -2.42
CA ALA A 64 12.50 -0.41 -1.91
C ALA A 64 12.78 -0.03 -0.45
N ARG A 65 12.76 1.25 -0.15
CA ARG A 65 12.94 1.77 1.21
C ARG A 65 11.84 1.29 2.15
N GLU A 66 10.58 1.46 1.75
CA GLU A 66 9.42 1.05 2.55
C GLU A 66 9.41 -0.46 2.81
N SER A 67 9.74 -1.26 1.80
CA SER A 67 9.82 -2.71 1.96
C SER A 67 10.86 -3.10 3.01
N TYR A 68 11.98 -2.41 3.02
CA TYR A 68 13.00 -2.65 4.04
C TYR A 68 12.54 -2.19 5.44
N GLU A 69 11.98 -0.98 5.52
CA GLU A 69 11.55 -0.43 6.80
C GLU A 69 10.42 -1.23 7.43
N GLU A 70 9.43 -1.62 6.62
CA GLU A 70 8.24 -2.30 7.12
C GLU A 70 8.40 -3.81 7.28
N LEU A 71 9.17 -4.43 6.41
CA LEU A 71 9.22 -5.90 6.31
C LEU A 71 10.60 -6.49 6.56
N GLY A 72 11.64 -5.66 6.60
CA GLY A 72 13.00 -6.12 6.78
C GLY A 72 13.61 -6.81 5.58
N VAL A 73 13.00 -6.68 4.40
CA VAL A 73 13.50 -7.31 3.18
C VAL A 73 14.19 -6.30 2.27
N ARG A 74 15.33 -6.69 1.70
CA ARG A 74 16.06 -5.90 0.72
C ARG A 74 15.76 -6.42 -0.66
N ILE A 75 14.93 -5.69 -1.39
CA ILE A 75 14.61 -6.00 -2.78
C ILE A 75 15.29 -4.93 -3.64
N PRO A 76 16.14 -5.31 -4.60
CA PRO A 76 16.78 -4.32 -5.47
C PRO A 76 15.73 -3.51 -6.23
N GLU A 77 15.96 -2.21 -6.37
CA GLU A 77 15.02 -1.32 -7.06
C GLU A 77 14.66 -1.83 -8.46
N ALA A 78 15.64 -2.32 -9.20
CA ALA A 78 15.45 -2.82 -10.56
C ALA A 78 14.58 -4.10 -10.63
N SER A 79 14.41 -4.79 -9.51
CA SER A 79 13.59 -6.02 -9.46
C SER A 79 12.10 -5.73 -9.35
N PHE A 80 11.73 -4.53 -8.98
CA PHE A 80 10.32 -4.14 -8.93
C PHE A 80 9.79 -3.88 -10.33
N GLN A 81 8.65 -4.48 -10.65
CA GLN A 81 7.95 -4.27 -11.90
C GLN A 81 6.80 -3.29 -11.67
N LYS A 82 6.76 -2.19 -12.42
CA LYS A 82 5.65 -1.25 -12.34
C LYS A 82 4.39 -1.91 -12.91
N LEU A 83 3.35 -2.01 -12.11
CA LEU A 83 2.09 -2.66 -12.50
C LEU A 83 1.02 -1.67 -12.91
N ALA A 84 0.83 -0.58 -12.16
CA ALA A 84 -0.26 0.35 -12.41
C ALA A 84 -0.05 1.66 -11.66
N VAL A 85 -0.83 2.67 -12.04
CA VAL A 85 -0.95 3.94 -11.32
C VAL A 85 -2.42 4.14 -10.98
N TYR A 86 -2.70 4.45 -9.73
CA TYR A 86 -4.04 4.74 -9.23
C TYR A 86 -4.12 6.22 -8.90
N ASP A 87 -4.79 6.98 -9.75
CA ASP A 87 -4.88 8.43 -9.66
C ASP A 87 -6.33 8.95 -9.65
N ASN A 88 -7.30 8.07 -9.37
CA ASN A 88 -8.70 8.44 -9.35
C ASN A 88 -8.95 9.57 -8.34
N PRO A 89 -9.78 10.58 -8.68
CA PRO A 89 -9.96 11.79 -7.86
C PRO A 89 -10.63 11.54 -6.52
N GLY A 90 -11.30 10.41 -6.34
CA GLY A 90 -11.92 10.03 -5.07
C GLY A 90 -10.98 9.40 -4.07
N ARG A 91 -9.70 9.24 -4.39
CA ARG A 91 -8.70 8.66 -3.49
C ARG A 91 -8.09 9.78 -2.65
N ILE A 92 -8.59 9.92 -1.43
CA ILE A 92 -8.32 11.08 -0.57
C ILE A 92 -7.80 10.61 0.79
N ALA A 93 -6.84 11.37 1.34
CA ALA A 93 -6.37 11.20 2.71
C ALA A 93 -6.61 12.50 3.48
N ALA A 94 -7.42 12.44 4.53
CA ALA A 94 -7.72 13.56 5.40
C ALA A 94 -6.99 13.37 6.74
N PHE A 95 -6.06 14.27 7.03
CA PHE A 95 -5.26 14.20 8.24
C PHE A 95 -5.90 14.99 9.38
N GLN A 96 -5.54 14.62 10.60
CA GLN A 96 -6.06 15.22 11.81
C GLN A 96 -5.74 16.73 11.93
N ASP A 97 -4.64 17.17 11.30
CA ASP A 97 -4.25 18.59 11.28
C ASP A 97 -5.11 19.45 10.35
N GLY A 98 -6.08 18.86 9.66
CA GLY A 98 -6.97 19.53 8.73
C GLY A 98 -6.50 19.52 7.28
N SER A 99 -5.30 19.01 7.00
CA SER A 99 -4.82 18.90 5.62
C SER A 99 -5.52 17.74 4.92
N ILE A 100 -5.95 17.98 3.68
CA ILE A 100 -6.68 17.00 2.87
C ILE A 100 -5.98 16.87 1.53
N TRP A 101 -5.48 15.67 1.25
CA TRP A 101 -4.64 15.39 0.09
C TRP A 101 -5.32 14.44 -0.87
N ARG A 102 -5.17 14.71 -2.16
CA ARG A 102 -5.44 13.70 -3.19
C ARG A 102 -4.25 12.75 -3.23
N MET A 103 -4.52 11.46 -3.27
CA MET A 103 -3.47 10.44 -3.30
C MET A 103 -3.31 9.89 -4.70
N VAL A 104 -2.06 9.81 -5.17
CA VAL A 104 -1.68 9.10 -6.39
C VAL A 104 -0.77 7.96 -5.97
N ILE A 105 -1.13 6.74 -6.32
CA ILE A 105 -0.40 5.56 -5.89
C ILE A 105 0.17 4.83 -7.10
N VAL A 106 1.48 4.61 -7.10
CA VAL A 106 2.15 3.75 -8.07
C VAL A 106 2.32 2.38 -7.44
N VAL A 107 1.87 1.34 -8.14
CA VAL A 107 1.93 -0.03 -7.64
C VAL A 107 3.03 -0.80 -8.36
N TYR A 108 3.87 -1.44 -7.58
CA TYR A 108 4.96 -2.28 -8.07
C TYR A 108 4.75 -3.72 -7.63
N GLY A 109 5.21 -4.65 -8.44
CA GLY A 109 5.14 -6.07 -8.13
C GLY A 109 6.51 -6.69 -7.98
N TYR A 110 6.60 -7.68 -7.11
CA TYR A 110 7.78 -8.52 -6.98
C TYR A 110 7.36 -9.89 -6.44
N GLU A 111 7.83 -10.95 -7.07
CA GLU A 111 7.60 -12.32 -6.62
C GLU A 111 8.87 -12.83 -5.95
N PHE A 112 8.74 -13.28 -4.71
CA PHE A 112 9.86 -13.89 -4.00
C PHE A 112 10.14 -15.28 -4.58
N PRO A 113 11.40 -15.56 -4.94
CA PRO A 113 11.77 -16.91 -5.43
C PRO A 113 11.77 -17.94 -4.32
N GLU A 114 11.96 -17.52 -3.08
CA GLU A 114 11.98 -18.35 -1.89
C GLU A 114 11.19 -17.63 -0.79
N ALA A 115 10.74 -18.38 0.21
CA ALA A 115 10.07 -17.77 1.36
C ALA A 115 10.98 -16.73 2.01
N PRO A 116 10.58 -15.46 2.08
CA PRO A 116 11.42 -14.44 2.66
C PRO A 116 11.45 -14.54 4.18
N THR A 117 12.56 -14.08 4.77
CA THR A 117 12.64 -13.84 6.19
C THR A 117 12.13 -12.44 6.45
N LEU A 118 11.01 -12.32 7.14
CA LEU A 118 10.36 -11.04 7.41
C LEU A 118 10.60 -10.57 8.83
N ARG A 119 10.64 -9.26 9.01
CA ARG A 119 10.74 -8.62 10.32
C ARG A 119 9.59 -7.62 10.42
N ILE A 120 8.76 -7.79 11.44
CA ILE A 120 7.66 -6.87 11.70
C ILE A 120 8.20 -5.52 12.19
N SER A 121 7.63 -4.43 11.71
CA SER A 121 7.98 -3.09 12.18
C SER A 121 7.15 -2.70 13.40
N ALA A 122 7.51 -1.57 14.04
CA ALA A 122 6.78 -1.06 15.18
C ALA A 122 5.35 -0.63 14.83
N GLU A 123 5.06 -0.37 13.56
CA GLU A 123 3.75 0.10 13.08
C GLU A 123 2.79 -1.04 12.75
N SER A 124 3.28 -2.28 12.73
CA SER A 124 2.49 -3.45 12.36
C SER A 124 2.37 -4.42 13.50
N LYS A 125 1.23 -5.11 13.58
CA LYS A 125 1.00 -6.19 14.55
C LYS A 125 1.35 -7.54 13.97
N GLU A 126 1.13 -7.72 12.66
CA GLU A 126 1.15 -9.02 12.04
C GLU A 126 1.47 -8.89 10.57
N LEU A 127 2.19 -9.86 10.02
CA LEU A 127 2.48 -10.00 8.60
C LEU A 127 2.03 -11.40 8.17
N GLY A 128 1.55 -11.53 6.95
CA GLY A 128 1.19 -12.84 6.43
C GLY A 128 1.02 -12.86 4.93
N PHE A 129 1.19 -14.05 4.36
CA PHE A 129 0.87 -14.32 2.97
C PHE A 129 -0.52 -14.95 2.90
N PHE A 130 -1.38 -14.39 2.06
CA PHE A 130 -2.78 -14.80 1.96
C PHE A 130 -3.17 -15.13 0.54
N SER A 131 -3.96 -16.19 0.38
CA SER A 131 -4.59 -16.53 -0.88
C SER A 131 -5.75 -15.56 -1.16
N LYS A 132 -6.25 -15.57 -2.39
CA LYS A 132 -7.43 -14.79 -2.77
C LYS A 132 -8.61 -15.08 -1.85
N GLU A 133 -8.86 -16.35 -1.55
CA GLU A 133 -9.97 -16.79 -0.70
C GLU A 133 -9.80 -16.30 0.73
N GLU A 134 -8.60 -16.38 1.26
CA GLU A 134 -8.30 -15.89 2.60
C GLU A 134 -8.49 -14.40 2.73
N ILE A 135 -8.09 -13.63 1.70
CA ILE A 135 -8.24 -12.16 1.68
C ILE A 135 -9.72 -11.76 1.74
N GLY A 136 -10.61 -12.57 1.17
CA GLY A 136 -12.05 -12.32 1.23
C GLY A 136 -12.61 -12.26 2.64
N ASN A 137 -11.90 -12.80 3.63
CA ASN A 137 -12.31 -12.81 5.04
C ASN A 137 -11.59 -11.74 5.88
N LEU A 138 -10.74 -10.92 5.25
CA LEU A 138 -9.97 -9.90 5.95
C LEU A 138 -10.59 -8.53 5.73
N GLU A 139 -10.44 -7.67 6.72
CA GLU A 139 -10.76 -6.25 6.54
C GLU A 139 -9.54 -5.57 5.90
N ILE A 140 -9.73 -5.11 4.67
CA ILE A 140 -8.67 -4.49 3.86
C ILE A 140 -8.84 -2.98 3.84
N ALA A 141 -7.73 -2.26 3.89
CA ALA A 141 -7.74 -0.80 3.76
C ALA A 141 -8.49 -0.36 2.51
N VAL A 142 -9.35 0.64 2.65
CA VAL A 142 -10.23 1.10 1.56
C VAL A 142 -9.44 1.57 0.34
N THR A 143 -8.24 2.09 0.53
CA THR A 143 -7.36 2.55 -0.56
C THR A 143 -6.58 1.42 -1.22
N HIS A 144 -6.65 0.21 -0.70
CA HIS A 144 -5.93 -0.95 -1.23
C HIS A 144 -6.86 -2.02 -1.83
N ARG A 145 -8.15 -1.94 -1.55
CA ARG A 145 -9.12 -2.96 -2.02
C ARG A 145 -9.15 -3.11 -3.53
N ASP A 146 -9.25 -2.01 -4.24
CA ASP A 146 -9.30 -2.02 -5.70
C ASP A 146 -7.99 -2.50 -6.31
N ILE A 147 -6.86 -2.12 -5.71
CA ILE A 147 -5.54 -2.56 -6.16
C ILE A 147 -5.43 -4.08 -6.08
N ILE A 148 -5.82 -4.65 -4.96
CA ILE A 148 -5.77 -6.09 -4.72
C ILE A 148 -6.71 -6.84 -5.65
N GLN A 149 -7.94 -6.34 -5.82
CA GLN A 149 -8.92 -6.93 -6.73
C GLN A 149 -8.40 -6.95 -8.17
N ASP A 150 -7.88 -5.83 -8.64
CA ASP A 150 -7.35 -5.71 -10.00
C ASP A 150 -6.20 -6.68 -10.23
N TRP A 151 -5.34 -6.86 -9.23
CA TRP A 151 -4.23 -7.78 -9.36
C TRP A 151 -4.69 -9.22 -9.55
N PHE A 152 -5.70 -9.65 -8.79
CA PHE A 152 -6.23 -11.01 -8.91
C PHE A 152 -7.03 -11.22 -10.21
N VAL A 153 -7.71 -10.18 -10.71
CA VAL A 153 -8.47 -10.25 -11.95
C VAL A 153 -7.54 -10.33 -13.16
N ASN A 154 -6.43 -9.62 -13.14
CA ASN A 154 -5.51 -9.51 -14.28
C ASN A 154 -4.41 -10.57 -14.30
N ARG A 155 -4.59 -11.64 -13.58
CA ARG A 155 -3.61 -12.72 -13.51
C ARG A 155 -4.00 -13.91 -14.34
#